data_5fb74c5902537b44cd4416f7855f36dc
#
_entry.id   5fb74c5902537b44cd4416f7855f36dc
#
_cell.length_a   1.000
_cell.length_b   1.000
_cell.length_c   1.000
_cell.angle_alpha   90.00
_cell.angle_beta   90.00
_cell.angle_gamma   90.00
#
_symmetry.space_group_name_H-M   'P 1'
#
loop_
_entity.id
_entity.type
_entity.pdbx_description
1 polymer ?
#
loop_
_entity_poly.entity_id
_entity_poly.type
_entity_poly.pdbx_seq_one_letter_code
_entity_poly.pdbx_strand_id
1 'polypeptide(L)'
;DSATFSISGGTDITATLDGSSVSFSAPENFNGSESFTVSVADSGDLTDSQSFTVTVNAVNDAPVATTGLSGTADEDGSVVVTLSGSDIDGDNLTFGLDSDATNGSVSISGSFATYTPNANYNGVDSFSFSVSDGEISDTATVGLSVNAVNDAPVLASVSDVSFDEDGSGSTSISASDVDGDDLDFSISGGTDITAILDGSSVSFSAPENYNGSENFTVAVTDGTLSDSQIITVTVNAVNDAPVATAGLSGTGDEDQSISVLLSGSDVDGDVLTYTITSSATNGSVEISGSNATYTPNANYNGVDSFSFSVSDGEISDTATVGLSVNAVNDAPVLASVSDVSFDEDGS
;
A
#
# COMPACT_ATOMS: atom_id res chain seq x y z
N ASP A 1 -105.69 18.86 19.50
CA ASP A 1 -104.79 19.62 20.34
C ASP A 1 -103.42 19.60 19.62
N SER A 2 -102.73 20.74 19.61
CA SER A 2 -101.41 20.80 18.99
C SER A 2 -100.38 20.28 20.00
N ALA A 3 -99.54 19.32 19.57
CA ALA A 3 -98.41 18.77 20.37
C ALA A 3 -97.14 19.56 20.09
N THR A 4 -96.43 19.91 21.16
CA THR A 4 -95.14 20.55 21.10
C THR A 4 -94.08 19.55 21.58
N PHE A 5 -93.04 19.32 20.76
CA PHE A 5 -91.93 18.42 21.08
C PHE A 5 -90.75 19.21 21.60
N SER A 6 -90.00 18.63 22.50
CA SER A 6 -88.72 19.14 22.97
C SER A 6 -87.75 17.97 23.17
N ILE A 7 -86.49 18.27 23.08
CA ILE A 7 -85.38 17.30 23.37
C ILE A 7 -84.35 17.94 24.32
N SER A 8 -83.91 17.16 25.24
CA SER A 8 -82.84 17.57 26.18
C SER A 8 -81.87 16.42 26.44
N GLY A 9 -80.67 16.72 26.89
CA GLY A 9 -79.57 15.77 27.14
C GLY A 9 -78.46 16.02 26.17
N GLY A 10 -77.43 15.19 26.28
CA GLY A 10 -76.18 15.28 25.55
C GLY A 10 -75.29 16.38 26.11
N THR A 11 -73.94 16.13 26.01
CA THR A 11 -72.89 17.06 26.39
C THR A 11 -72.07 17.38 25.16
N ASP A 12 -71.64 16.34 24.48
CA ASP A 12 -70.76 16.37 23.26
C ASP A 12 -71.67 16.11 22.01
N ILE A 13 -72.66 15.22 22.10
CA ILE A 13 -73.61 15.01 21.00
C ILE A 13 -74.68 16.12 21.03
N THR A 14 -74.76 16.86 19.96
CA THR A 14 -75.79 17.90 19.77
C THR A 14 -77.03 17.33 19.10
N ALA A 15 -78.21 17.52 19.74
CA ALA A 15 -79.49 17.20 19.15
C ALA A 15 -80.17 18.44 18.59
N THR A 16 -80.63 18.42 17.34
CA THR A 16 -81.39 19.49 16.70
C THR A 16 -82.78 18.98 16.34
N LEU A 17 -83.82 19.61 16.95
CA LEU A 17 -85.18 19.28 16.69
C LEU A 17 -85.76 20.19 15.59
N ASP A 18 -86.35 19.60 14.55
CA ASP A 18 -87.12 20.29 13.50
C ASP A 18 -88.50 19.61 13.34
N GLY A 19 -89.53 20.26 13.89
CA GLY A 19 -90.89 19.71 13.95
C GLY A 19 -90.93 18.42 14.78
N SER A 20 -91.13 17.28 14.15
CA SER A 20 -91.14 15.95 14.77
C SER A 20 -89.90 15.11 14.42
N SER A 21 -88.87 15.71 13.77
CA SER A 21 -87.63 15.05 13.38
C SER A 21 -86.50 15.55 14.25
N VAL A 22 -85.62 14.63 14.67
CA VAL A 22 -84.45 14.96 15.44
C VAL A 22 -83.23 14.49 14.63
N SER A 23 -82.27 15.35 14.45
CA SER A 23 -80.95 15.04 13.93
C SER A 23 -79.89 15.14 15.02
N PHE A 24 -78.87 14.27 14.93
CA PHE A 24 -77.75 14.26 15.89
C PHE A 24 -76.44 14.52 15.14
N SER A 25 -75.57 15.27 15.77
CA SER A 25 -74.16 15.49 15.31
C SER A 25 -73.21 15.45 16.51
N ALA A 26 -72.00 14.99 16.28
CA ALA A 26 -70.95 14.98 17.28
C ALA A 26 -69.70 15.77 16.74
N PRO A 27 -68.88 16.26 17.64
CA PRO A 27 -67.51 16.76 17.23
C PRO A 27 -66.71 15.73 16.45
N GLU A 28 -65.76 16.19 15.69
CA GLU A 28 -64.76 15.35 14.99
C GLU A 28 -64.06 14.46 16.01
N ASN A 29 -63.86 13.18 15.67
CA ASN A 29 -63.20 12.15 16.49
C ASN A 29 -63.88 11.85 17.84
N PHE A 30 -65.10 12.25 18.03
CA PHE A 30 -65.87 11.86 19.20
C PHE A 30 -66.48 10.46 19.00
N ASN A 31 -66.24 9.57 19.94
CA ASN A 31 -66.93 8.32 20.08
C ASN A 31 -67.47 8.19 21.52
N GLY A 32 -68.62 7.54 21.66
CA GLY A 32 -69.24 7.42 22.97
C GLY A 32 -70.76 7.33 22.91
N SER A 33 -71.39 7.27 24.07
CA SER A 33 -72.84 7.17 24.15
C SER A 33 -73.43 8.19 25.15
N GLU A 34 -74.44 8.90 24.74
CA GLU A 34 -75.10 9.89 25.59
C GLU A 34 -76.62 9.65 25.62
N SER A 35 -77.23 10.02 26.76
CA SER A 35 -78.67 9.86 26.96
C SER A 35 -79.45 11.13 26.64
N PHE A 36 -80.55 10.98 25.90
CA PHE A 36 -81.41 12.06 25.52
C PHE A 36 -82.82 11.74 26.01
N THR A 37 -83.61 12.80 26.36
CA THR A 37 -84.95 12.69 26.72
C THR A 37 -85.77 13.51 25.72
N VAL A 38 -86.64 12.88 25.00
CA VAL A 38 -87.70 13.55 24.19
C VAL A 38 -88.93 13.71 25.04
N SER A 39 -89.55 14.88 24.98
CA SER A 39 -90.79 15.18 25.67
C SER A 39 -91.80 15.77 24.71
N VAL A 40 -93.06 15.45 24.90
CA VAL A 40 -94.17 16.03 24.20
C VAL A 40 -95.10 16.68 25.20
N ALA A 41 -95.57 17.88 24.89
CA ALA A 41 -96.57 18.60 25.66
C ALA A 41 -97.79 18.91 24.79
N ASP A 42 -98.99 18.79 25.35
CA ASP A 42 -100.24 19.24 24.72
C ASP A 42 -100.55 20.72 25.06
N SER A 43 -101.58 21.28 24.52
CA SER A 43 -102.05 22.64 24.78
C SER A 43 -102.56 22.88 26.21
N GLY A 44 -102.72 21.81 27.03
CA GLY A 44 -103.13 21.84 28.43
C GLY A 44 -101.97 21.58 29.41
N ASP A 45 -100.69 21.63 28.95
CA ASP A 45 -99.42 21.39 29.70
C ASP A 45 -99.31 19.96 30.27
N LEU A 46 -100.12 19.00 29.74
CA LEU A 46 -99.86 17.59 30.06
C LEU A 46 -98.66 17.09 29.21
N THR A 47 -97.74 16.43 29.87
CA THR A 47 -96.45 16.00 29.24
C THR A 47 -96.27 14.48 29.37
N ASP A 48 -95.67 13.91 28.35
CA ASP A 48 -95.10 12.57 28.41
C ASP A 48 -93.64 12.65 27.90
N SER A 49 -92.76 11.76 28.40
CA SER A 49 -91.35 11.78 28.03
C SER A 49 -90.74 10.39 27.98
N GLN A 50 -89.78 10.20 27.08
CA GLN A 50 -89.06 8.96 26.93
C GLN A 50 -87.54 9.25 26.78
N SER A 51 -86.75 8.53 27.52
CA SER A 51 -85.25 8.57 27.39
C SER A 51 -84.78 7.47 26.45
N PHE A 52 -83.78 7.80 25.67
CA PHE A 52 -83.05 6.88 24.78
C PHE A 52 -81.59 7.24 24.70
N THR A 53 -80.75 6.32 24.23
CA THR A 53 -79.31 6.50 24.07
C THR A 53 -78.96 6.70 22.61
N VAL A 54 -78.11 7.70 22.35
CA VAL A 54 -77.49 7.90 21.05
C VAL A 54 -75.99 7.46 21.19
N THR A 55 -75.57 6.60 20.31
CA THR A 55 -74.21 6.06 20.29
C THR A 55 -73.51 6.51 18.98
N VAL A 56 -72.34 7.11 19.11
CA VAL A 56 -71.43 7.36 18.03
C VAL A 56 -70.35 6.28 18.12
N ASN A 57 -70.32 5.44 17.12
CA ASN A 57 -69.32 4.37 17.07
C ASN A 57 -67.93 4.92 16.72
N ALA A 58 -66.89 4.39 17.34
CA ALA A 58 -65.53 4.66 16.95
C ALA A 58 -65.28 4.23 15.48
N VAL A 59 -64.56 5.02 14.76
CA VAL A 59 -64.04 4.74 13.42
C VAL A 59 -62.56 4.97 13.52
N ASN A 60 -61.78 4.00 13.05
CA ASN A 60 -60.32 4.09 13.11
C ASN A 60 -59.82 5.24 12.22
N ASP A 61 -59.07 6.17 12.81
CA ASP A 61 -58.36 7.22 12.12
C ASP A 61 -56.95 6.75 11.77
N ALA A 62 -56.34 7.31 10.72
CA ALA A 62 -54.96 6.94 10.33
C ALA A 62 -53.94 7.57 11.26
N PRO A 63 -52.87 6.84 11.63
CA PRO A 63 -51.75 7.43 12.34
C PRO A 63 -51.05 8.50 11.49
N VAL A 64 -50.31 9.40 12.13
CA VAL A 64 -49.52 10.45 11.47
C VAL A 64 -48.06 10.24 11.75
N ALA A 65 -47.28 9.97 10.71
CA ALA A 65 -45.82 9.83 10.78
C ALA A 65 -45.15 11.20 11.02
N THR A 66 -44.20 11.26 11.95
CA THR A 66 -43.46 12.49 12.23
C THR A 66 -42.50 12.83 11.08
N THR A 67 -42.69 14.01 10.50
CA THR A 67 -41.80 14.54 9.44
C THR A 67 -40.63 15.30 10.00
N GLY A 68 -39.57 15.54 9.17
CA GLY A 68 -38.38 16.32 9.53
C GLY A 68 -37.38 15.60 10.43
N LEU A 69 -37.50 14.30 10.58
CA LEU A 69 -36.46 13.48 11.23
C LEU A 69 -35.20 13.48 10.40
N SER A 70 -34.06 13.47 11.07
CA SER A 70 -32.75 13.46 10.41
C SER A 70 -31.72 12.71 11.24
N GLY A 71 -30.62 12.25 10.54
CA GLY A 71 -29.46 11.62 11.15
C GLY A 71 -28.19 12.10 10.51
N THR A 72 -27.10 12.08 11.28
CA THR A 72 -25.74 12.36 10.78
C THR A 72 -24.83 11.23 11.20
N ALA A 73 -24.09 10.69 10.24
CA ALA A 73 -23.04 9.68 10.45
C ALA A 73 -21.74 10.18 9.82
N ASP A 74 -20.62 9.62 10.24
CA ASP A 74 -19.40 9.64 9.48
C ASP A 74 -19.44 8.45 8.48
N GLU A 75 -18.78 8.56 7.32
CA GLU A 75 -18.64 7.41 6.43
C GLU A 75 -17.98 6.24 7.16
N ASP A 76 -18.23 5.02 6.71
CA ASP A 76 -17.83 3.78 7.38
C ASP A 76 -18.36 3.59 8.81
N GLY A 77 -19.19 4.55 9.28
CA GLY A 77 -19.90 4.49 10.55
C GLY A 77 -21.36 4.08 10.40
N SER A 78 -22.16 4.39 11.41
CA SER A 78 -23.62 4.23 11.35
C SER A 78 -24.31 5.25 12.26
N VAL A 79 -25.58 5.54 11.97
CA VAL A 79 -26.42 6.41 12.82
C VAL A 79 -27.73 5.71 13.16
N VAL A 80 -28.20 5.95 14.40
CA VAL A 80 -29.50 5.51 14.85
C VAL A 80 -30.43 6.72 14.92
N VAL A 81 -31.55 6.67 14.20
CA VAL A 81 -32.62 7.68 14.23
C VAL A 81 -33.81 7.10 14.96
N THR A 82 -34.38 7.85 15.91
CA THR A 82 -35.62 7.47 16.58
C THR A 82 -36.79 7.91 15.74
N LEU A 83 -37.59 6.95 15.27
CA LEU A 83 -38.82 7.16 14.54
C LEU A 83 -39.96 7.50 15.52
N SER A 84 -40.90 8.32 15.09
CA SER A 84 -42.05 8.67 15.89
C SER A 84 -43.30 8.92 15.01
N GLY A 85 -44.44 8.82 15.61
CA GLY A 85 -45.74 9.12 15.04
C GLY A 85 -46.77 9.34 16.14
N SER A 86 -47.95 9.75 15.77
CA SER A 86 -49.07 9.93 16.68
C SER A 86 -50.33 9.34 16.08
N ASP A 87 -51.21 8.86 16.93
CA ASP A 87 -52.51 8.37 16.57
C ASP A 87 -53.57 9.05 17.47
N ILE A 88 -54.71 9.46 16.86
CA ILE A 88 -55.73 10.21 17.61
C ILE A 88 -56.59 9.29 18.44
N ASP A 89 -56.74 8.05 18.02
CA ASP A 89 -57.50 7.02 18.77
C ASP A 89 -56.66 6.45 19.92
N GLY A 90 -55.35 6.71 19.91
CA GLY A 90 -54.41 6.27 20.93
C GLY A 90 -53.95 4.84 20.74
N ASP A 91 -53.99 4.36 19.50
CA ASP A 91 -53.60 2.99 19.16
C ASP A 91 -52.06 2.77 19.25
N ASN A 92 -51.70 1.51 19.43
CA ASN A 92 -50.28 1.13 19.48
C ASN A 92 -49.67 1.18 18.10
N LEU A 93 -48.63 2.04 17.92
CA LEU A 93 -47.98 2.24 16.66
C LEU A 93 -46.83 1.25 16.45
N THR A 94 -46.74 0.75 15.24
CA THR A 94 -45.62 -0.05 14.73
C THR A 94 -44.88 0.68 13.60
N PHE A 95 -43.54 0.49 13.50
CA PHE A 95 -42.71 1.16 12.51
C PHE A 95 -42.12 0.13 11.56
N GLY A 96 -42.11 0.45 10.27
CA GLY A 96 -41.52 -0.39 9.21
C GLY A 96 -40.74 0.44 8.21
N LEU A 97 -39.85 -0.19 7.48
CA LEU A 97 -39.15 0.42 6.35
C LEU A 97 -40.10 0.44 5.15
N ASP A 98 -40.32 1.63 4.57
CA ASP A 98 -41.10 1.81 3.35
C ASP A 98 -40.20 1.81 2.11
N SER A 99 -39.15 2.64 2.10
CA SER A 99 -38.11 2.59 1.07
C SER A 99 -36.74 2.74 1.70
N ASP A 100 -35.79 1.94 1.20
CA ASP A 100 -34.39 1.94 1.68
C ASP A 100 -33.65 3.18 1.16
N ALA A 101 -32.52 3.50 1.80
CA ALA A 101 -31.59 4.52 1.34
C ALA A 101 -30.90 4.09 0.03
N THR A 102 -30.46 5.07 -0.75
CA THR A 102 -29.80 4.82 -2.05
C THR A 102 -28.34 4.44 -1.88
N ASN A 103 -27.66 5.08 -0.93
CA ASN A 103 -26.23 4.95 -0.73
C ASN A 103 -25.88 4.28 0.61
N GLY A 104 -26.75 3.40 1.08
CA GLY A 104 -26.57 2.67 2.32
C GLY A 104 -27.68 1.66 2.54
N SER A 105 -27.79 1.16 3.75
CA SER A 105 -28.86 0.23 4.16
C SER A 105 -29.47 0.65 5.47
N VAL A 106 -30.79 0.41 5.61
CA VAL A 106 -31.52 0.74 6.83
C VAL A 106 -32.12 -0.52 7.44
N SER A 107 -31.96 -0.67 8.73
CA SER A 107 -32.65 -1.69 9.53
C SER A 107 -33.50 -1.03 10.62
N ILE A 108 -34.77 -1.50 10.80
CA ILE A 108 -35.66 -0.97 11.81
C ILE A 108 -35.92 -2.03 12.88
N SER A 109 -35.78 -1.62 14.15
CA SER A 109 -36.08 -2.44 15.30
C SER A 109 -36.90 -1.62 16.33
N GLY A 110 -38.19 -1.92 16.47
CA GLY A 110 -39.10 -1.07 17.21
C GLY A 110 -39.18 0.33 16.60
N SER A 111 -38.91 1.35 17.38
CA SER A 111 -38.85 2.75 16.91
C SER A 111 -37.44 3.21 16.53
N PHE A 112 -36.47 2.33 16.45
CA PHE A 112 -35.09 2.68 16.10
C PHE A 112 -34.74 2.24 14.68
N ALA A 113 -34.38 3.20 13.83
CA ALA A 113 -33.85 2.96 12.49
C ALA A 113 -32.32 3.13 12.55
N THR A 114 -31.57 2.09 12.20
CA THR A 114 -30.10 2.15 12.06
C THR A 114 -29.79 2.24 10.58
N TYR A 115 -29.16 3.33 10.17
CA TYR A 115 -28.60 3.53 8.83
C TYR A 115 -27.10 3.27 8.83
N THR A 116 -26.63 2.51 7.85
CA THR A 116 -25.20 2.26 7.59
C THR A 116 -24.92 2.66 6.15
N PRO A 117 -24.08 3.69 5.90
CA PRO A 117 -23.66 4.07 4.56
C PRO A 117 -22.95 2.93 3.82
N ASN A 118 -22.93 2.99 2.50
CA ASN A 118 -21.97 2.19 1.73
C ASN A 118 -20.54 2.64 2.06
N ALA A 119 -19.58 1.74 1.94
CA ALA A 119 -18.17 2.05 2.20
C ALA A 119 -17.73 3.30 1.41
N ASN A 120 -17.02 4.20 2.08
CA ASN A 120 -16.47 5.44 1.52
C ASN A 120 -17.54 6.36 0.87
N TYR A 121 -18.79 6.25 1.29
CA TYR A 121 -19.83 7.17 0.84
C TYR A 121 -19.95 8.35 1.79
N ASN A 122 -19.76 9.54 1.29
CA ASN A 122 -20.07 10.79 1.95
C ASN A 122 -21.07 11.61 1.12
N GLY A 123 -21.90 12.42 1.80
CA GLY A 123 -22.94 13.21 1.15
C GLY A 123 -24.31 13.09 1.81
N VAL A 124 -25.35 13.42 1.04
CA VAL A 124 -26.74 13.36 1.51
C VAL A 124 -27.44 12.12 1.00
N ASP A 125 -28.27 11.52 1.87
CA ASP A 125 -29.10 10.35 1.55
C ASP A 125 -30.46 10.49 2.25
N SER A 126 -31.35 9.55 2.06
CA SER A 126 -32.63 9.51 2.73
C SER A 126 -33.30 8.13 2.63
N PHE A 127 -34.15 7.81 3.57
CA PHE A 127 -35.04 6.65 3.52
C PHE A 127 -36.45 7.04 3.95
N SER A 128 -37.45 6.23 3.59
CA SER A 128 -38.84 6.41 4.10
C SER A 128 -39.16 5.30 5.08
N PHE A 129 -39.95 5.67 6.11
CA PHE A 129 -40.52 4.71 7.05
C PHE A 129 -42.03 4.82 7.06
N SER A 130 -42.68 3.74 7.42
CA SER A 130 -44.11 3.68 7.67
C SER A 130 -44.42 3.60 9.18
N VAL A 131 -45.47 4.23 9.59
CA VAL A 131 -46.12 4.04 10.90
C VAL A 131 -47.47 3.43 10.69
N SER A 132 -47.85 2.40 11.45
CA SER A 132 -49.14 1.71 11.34
C SER A 132 -49.72 1.44 12.73
N ASP A 133 -51.05 1.61 12.84
CA ASP A 133 -51.93 1.22 13.96
C ASP A 133 -52.33 -0.27 13.88
N GLY A 134 -52.05 -0.95 12.77
CA GLY A 134 -52.46 -2.33 12.47
C GLY A 134 -53.52 -2.45 11.39
N GLU A 135 -54.22 -1.36 11.06
CA GLU A 135 -55.26 -1.30 10.00
C GLU A 135 -54.88 -0.34 8.87
N ILE A 136 -54.39 0.84 9.22
CA ILE A 136 -54.03 1.91 8.29
C ILE A 136 -52.56 2.27 8.54
N SER A 137 -51.90 2.96 7.59
CA SER A 137 -50.54 3.43 7.73
C SER A 137 -50.31 4.77 7.06
N ASP A 138 -49.36 5.52 7.60
CA ASP A 138 -48.82 6.74 7.03
C ASP A 138 -47.30 6.62 6.87
N THR A 139 -46.68 7.47 6.03
CA THR A 139 -45.24 7.41 5.73
C THR A 139 -44.58 8.77 5.87
N ALA A 140 -43.30 8.77 6.28
CA ALA A 140 -42.48 9.97 6.28
C ALA A 140 -41.06 9.66 5.89
N THR A 141 -40.32 10.70 5.47
CA THR A 141 -38.93 10.60 5.05
C THR A 141 -37.98 11.08 6.15
N VAL A 142 -36.91 10.34 6.35
CA VAL A 142 -35.78 10.71 7.20
C VAL A 142 -34.62 11.21 6.30
N GLY A 143 -34.15 12.43 6.55
CA GLY A 143 -32.97 12.99 5.87
C GLY A 143 -31.69 12.51 6.55
N LEU A 144 -30.70 12.17 5.76
CA LEU A 144 -29.39 11.70 6.23
C LEU A 144 -28.26 12.60 5.70
N SER A 145 -27.23 12.79 6.51
CA SER A 145 -26.00 13.46 6.13
C SER A 145 -24.82 12.61 6.57
N VAL A 146 -23.97 12.22 5.64
CA VAL A 146 -22.76 11.46 5.90
C VAL A 146 -21.55 12.37 5.71
N ASN A 147 -20.75 12.53 6.74
CA ASN A 147 -19.54 13.33 6.71
C ASN A 147 -18.41 12.52 6.09
N ALA A 148 -17.57 13.19 5.31
CA ALA A 148 -16.30 12.63 4.86
C ALA A 148 -15.35 12.42 6.05
N VAL A 149 -14.60 11.33 6.02
CA VAL A 149 -13.50 11.01 6.94
C VAL A 149 -12.32 10.61 6.09
N ASN A 150 -11.15 11.16 6.37
CA ASN A 150 -9.95 10.84 5.61
C ASN A 150 -9.56 9.37 5.74
N ASP A 151 -9.47 8.69 4.62
CA ASP A 151 -8.95 7.33 4.50
C ASP A 151 -7.42 7.34 4.25
N ALA A 152 -6.74 6.26 4.58
CA ALA A 152 -5.32 6.17 4.30
C ALA A 152 -5.06 5.81 2.82
N PRO A 153 -4.02 6.39 2.20
CA PRO A 153 -3.60 5.96 0.88
C PRO A 153 -3.18 4.49 0.87
N VAL A 154 -3.34 3.83 -0.26
CA VAL A 154 -2.94 2.42 -0.46
C VAL A 154 -1.77 2.37 -1.42
N LEU A 155 -0.59 2.00 -0.91
CA LEU A 155 0.61 1.79 -1.71
C LEU A 155 0.45 0.53 -2.56
N ALA A 156 0.64 0.64 -3.87
CA ALA A 156 0.69 -0.53 -4.73
C ALA A 156 1.94 -1.36 -4.42
N SER A 157 1.82 -2.69 -4.55
CA SER A 157 2.93 -3.61 -4.27
C SER A 157 4.18 -3.25 -5.08
N VAL A 158 5.29 -3.02 -4.40
CA VAL A 158 6.61 -2.74 -4.98
C VAL A 158 7.46 -3.99 -4.88
N SER A 159 8.09 -4.39 -6.00
CA SER A 159 8.96 -5.57 -6.04
C SER A 159 10.37 -5.23 -5.55
N ASP A 160 11.06 -6.25 -5.04
CA ASP A 160 12.50 -6.18 -4.78
C ASP A 160 13.27 -5.84 -6.06
N VAL A 161 14.44 -5.21 -5.91
CA VAL A 161 15.30 -4.77 -7.01
C VAL A 161 16.63 -5.50 -6.93
N SER A 162 17.15 -5.90 -8.08
CA SER A 162 18.48 -6.52 -8.18
C SER A 162 19.21 -5.94 -9.40
N PHE A 163 20.49 -5.64 -9.23
CA PHE A 163 21.39 -5.19 -10.29
C PHE A 163 22.83 -5.63 -9.98
N ASP A 164 23.68 -5.65 -11.00
CA ASP A 164 25.09 -6.02 -10.87
C ASP A 164 25.89 -4.83 -10.31
N GLU A 165 26.93 -5.09 -9.52
CA GLU A 165 27.85 -4.04 -9.05
C GLU A 165 28.38 -3.20 -10.22
N ASP A 166 28.80 -1.98 -9.94
CA ASP A 166 29.16 -0.95 -10.92
C ASP A 166 28.04 -0.54 -11.87
N GLY A 167 26.85 -1.10 -11.68
CA GLY A 167 25.64 -0.79 -12.40
C GLY A 167 24.64 0.04 -11.59
N SER A 168 23.39 -0.03 -11.99
CA SER A 168 22.27 0.63 -11.30
C SER A 168 20.99 -0.15 -11.48
N GLY A 169 20.11 -0.07 -10.48
CA GLY A 169 18.76 -0.63 -10.53
C GLY A 169 17.70 0.47 -10.51
N SER A 170 16.47 0.13 -10.87
CA SER A 170 15.35 1.05 -10.75
C SER A 170 14.02 0.32 -10.56
N THR A 171 13.09 1.00 -9.92
CA THR A 171 11.68 0.56 -9.81
C THR A 171 10.76 1.77 -9.91
N SER A 172 9.48 1.51 -10.13
CA SER A 172 8.44 2.54 -10.08
C SER A 172 7.50 2.25 -8.92
N ILE A 173 7.00 3.31 -8.30
CA ILE A 173 6.05 3.26 -7.20
C ILE A 173 4.77 3.95 -7.61
N SER A 174 3.65 3.47 -7.10
CA SER A 174 2.33 4.07 -7.30
C SER A 174 1.44 3.80 -6.10
N ALA A 175 0.47 4.66 -5.90
CA ALA A 175 -0.53 4.51 -4.85
C ALA A 175 -1.87 5.06 -5.33
N SER A 176 -2.92 4.75 -4.59
CA SER A 176 -4.25 5.33 -4.78
C SER A 176 -4.80 5.77 -3.44
N ASP A 177 -5.62 6.80 -3.50
CA ASP A 177 -6.37 7.33 -2.38
C ASP A 177 -7.84 7.38 -2.75
N VAL A 178 -8.74 6.97 -1.83
CA VAL A 178 -10.17 6.90 -2.12
C VAL A 178 -10.83 8.27 -2.06
N ASP A 179 -10.29 9.17 -1.23
CA ASP A 179 -10.74 10.56 -1.12
C ASP A 179 -10.23 11.43 -2.28
N GLY A 180 -9.21 10.93 -2.99
CA GLY A 180 -8.59 11.62 -4.12
C GLY A 180 -7.58 12.67 -3.71
N ASP A 181 -6.98 12.51 -2.53
CA ASP A 181 -5.99 13.43 -1.99
C ASP A 181 -4.67 13.40 -2.76
N ASP A 182 -3.92 14.49 -2.67
CA ASP A 182 -2.57 14.58 -3.23
C ASP A 182 -1.61 13.69 -2.44
N LEU A 183 -0.88 12.83 -3.14
CA LEU A 183 -0.01 11.82 -2.53
C LEU A 183 1.46 12.22 -2.62
N ASP A 184 2.15 12.17 -1.47
CA ASP A 184 3.59 12.35 -1.37
C ASP A 184 4.30 11.02 -1.11
N PHE A 185 5.30 10.70 -1.95
CA PHE A 185 6.12 9.50 -1.80
C PHE A 185 7.43 9.81 -1.09
N SER A 186 7.93 8.83 -0.37
CA SER A 186 9.25 8.88 0.25
C SER A 186 9.92 7.51 0.23
N ILE A 187 11.26 7.52 0.27
CA ILE A 187 12.08 6.32 0.44
C ILE A 187 13.15 6.58 1.49
N SER A 188 13.40 5.59 2.31
CA SER A 188 14.42 5.66 3.37
C SER A 188 15.05 4.29 3.60
N GLY A 189 16.25 4.28 4.13
CA GLY A 189 17.06 3.07 4.36
C GLY A 189 18.35 3.12 3.58
N GLY A 190 19.05 2.00 3.54
CA GLY A 190 20.37 1.87 2.93
C GLY A 190 21.48 2.53 3.75
N THR A 191 22.68 2.02 3.58
CA THR A 191 23.93 2.53 4.17
C THR A 191 24.95 2.75 3.08
N ASP A 192 25.16 1.75 2.26
CA ASP A 192 26.07 1.73 1.12
C ASP A 192 25.31 1.90 -0.20
N ILE A 193 24.12 1.31 -0.30
CA ILE A 193 23.24 1.51 -1.46
C ILE A 193 22.48 2.85 -1.31
N THR A 194 22.60 3.69 -2.31
CA THR A 194 21.89 4.99 -2.37
C THR A 194 20.62 4.87 -3.22
N ALA A 195 19.50 5.35 -2.68
CA ALA A 195 18.23 5.46 -3.39
C ALA A 195 17.93 6.94 -3.71
N ILE A 196 17.51 7.21 -4.94
CA ILE A 196 17.06 8.54 -5.38
C ILE A 196 15.64 8.41 -5.91
N LEU A 197 14.73 9.15 -5.29
CA LEU A 197 13.33 9.26 -5.71
C LEU A 197 13.15 10.51 -6.60
N ASP A 198 12.58 10.30 -7.79
CA ASP A 198 12.18 11.37 -8.72
C ASP A 198 10.74 11.11 -9.18
N GLY A 199 9.81 11.85 -8.60
CA GLY A 199 8.38 11.60 -8.77
C GLY A 199 7.97 10.20 -8.32
N SER A 200 7.61 9.35 -9.25
CA SER A 200 7.24 7.94 -9.00
C SER A 200 8.34 6.94 -9.41
N SER A 201 9.52 7.41 -9.79
CA SER A 201 10.65 6.57 -10.17
C SER A 201 11.69 6.56 -9.05
N VAL A 202 12.15 5.38 -8.68
CA VAL A 202 13.26 5.20 -7.73
C VAL A 202 14.43 4.57 -8.46
N SER A 203 15.61 5.20 -8.37
CA SER A 203 16.86 4.64 -8.87
C SER A 203 17.79 4.30 -7.71
N PHE A 204 18.56 3.22 -7.89
CA PHE A 204 19.51 2.70 -6.91
C PHE A 204 20.90 2.61 -7.51
N SER A 205 21.90 2.97 -6.72
CA SER A 205 23.32 2.82 -7.06
C SER A 205 24.11 2.47 -5.81
N ALA A 206 25.25 1.82 -6.00
CA ALA A 206 26.19 1.47 -4.93
C ALA A 206 27.59 2.03 -5.22
N PRO A 207 28.51 2.08 -4.23
CA PRO A 207 29.91 2.33 -4.48
C PRO A 207 30.52 1.30 -5.44
N GLU A 208 31.63 1.67 -6.09
CA GLU A 208 32.41 0.78 -6.94
C GLU A 208 32.78 -0.52 -6.21
N ASN A 209 32.60 -1.66 -6.88
CA ASN A 209 32.90 -3.01 -6.37
C ASN A 209 32.13 -3.36 -5.06
N TYR A 210 30.98 -2.73 -4.82
CA TYR A 210 30.14 -3.11 -3.70
C TYR A 210 29.14 -4.17 -4.11
N ASN A 211 29.11 -5.28 -3.40
CA ASN A 211 28.07 -6.30 -3.51
C ASN A 211 27.43 -6.56 -2.13
N GLY A 212 26.13 -6.85 -2.12
CA GLY A 212 25.37 -7.02 -0.89
C GLY A 212 23.88 -6.75 -1.04
N SER A 213 23.16 -6.77 0.07
CA SER A 213 21.72 -6.51 0.07
C SER A 213 21.33 -5.60 1.22
N GLU A 214 20.47 -4.63 0.96
CA GLU A 214 19.96 -3.69 1.95
C GLU A 214 18.45 -3.53 1.83
N ASN A 215 17.81 -3.18 2.95
CA ASN A 215 16.37 -2.93 2.99
C ASN A 215 16.07 -1.44 2.89
N PHE A 216 15.03 -1.14 2.11
CA PHE A 216 14.48 0.21 1.97
C PHE A 216 13.00 0.20 2.32
N THR A 217 12.56 1.24 3.01
CA THR A 217 11.14 1.49 3.25
C THR A 217 10.64 2.51 2.23
N VAL A 218 9.70 2.09 1.39
CA VAL A 218 8.92 2.94 0.50
C VAL A 218 7.65 3.32 1.24
N ALA A 219 7.32 4.60 1.29
CA ALA A 219 6.10 5.08 1.95
C ALA A 219 5.38 6.11 1.08
N VAL A 220 4.07 6.18 1.29
CA VAL A 220 3.17 7.18 0.71
C VAL A 220 2.36 7.82 1.83
N THR A 221 2.07 9.10 1.71
CA THR A 221 1.20 9.83 2.64
C THR A 221 0.32 10.80 1.87
N ASP A 222 -0.90 11.01 2.39
CA ASP A 222 -1.84 12.06 2.02
C ASP A 222 -1.62 13.37 2.80
N GLY A 223 -0.62 13.39 3.70
CA GLY A 223 -0.33 14.48 4.63
C GLY A 223 -0.89 14.25 6.04
N THR A 224 -1.77 13.27 6.24
CA THR A 224 -2.42 12.93 7.51
C THR A 224 -2.17 11.49 7.91
N LEU A 225 -2.40 10.58 7.00
CA LEU A 225 -2.24 9.13 7.13
C LEU A 225 -1.16 8.64 6.16
N SER A 226 -0.74 7.38 6.28
CA SER A 226 0.30 6.83 5.43
C SER A 226 0.22 5.32 5.33
N ASP A 227 0.74 4.80 4.22
CA ASP A 227 1.01 3.38 4.01
C ASP A 227 2.48 3.16 3.62
N SER A 228 3.04 1.98 3.88
CA SER A 228 4.44 1.69 3.59
C SER A 228 4.73 0.22 3.37
N GLN A 229 5.77 -0.05 2.58
CA GLN A 229 6.29 -1.39 2.30
C GLN A 229 7.81 -1.40 2.39
N ILE A 230 8.38 -2.50 2.90
CA ILE A 230 9.83 -2.75 2.84
C ILE A 230 10.11 -3.54 1.57
N ILE A 231 11.13 -3.10 0.83
CA ILE A 231 11.72 -3.81 -0.31
C ILE A 231 13.18 -4.12 -0.03
N THR A 232 13.69 -5.20 -0.64
CA THR A 232 15.11 -5.55 -0.60
C THR A 232 15.75 -5.13 -1.92
N VAL A 233 16.88 -4.44 -1.82
CA VAL A 233 17.74 -4.10 -2.97
C VAL A 233 19.01 -4.92 -2.87
N THR A 234 19.30 -5.69 -3.92
CA THR A 234 20.47 -6.59 -3.99
C THR A 234 21.39 -6.13 -5.11
N VAL A 235 22.66 -5.93 -4.77
CA VAL A 235 23.76 -5.74 -5.71
C VAL A 235 24.49 -7.06 -5.85
N ASN A 236 24.50 -7.62 -7.05
CA ASN A 236 25.15 -8.89 -7.34
C ASN A 236 26.63 -8.68 -7.55
N ALA A 237 27.45 -9.59 -7.04
CA ALA A 237 28.88 -9.64 -7.37
C ALA A 237 29.09 -9.95 -8.86
N VAL A 238 30.05 -9.28 -9.47
CA VAL A 238 30.55 -9.54 -10.82
C VAL A 238 32.06 -9.65 -10.74
N ASN A 239 32.63 -10.67 -11.36
CA ASN A 239 34.06 -10.87 -11.32
C ASN A 239 34.85 -9.73 -12.00
N ASP A 240 35.69 -9.07 -11.24
CA ASP A 240 36.61 -8.05 -11.71
C ASP A 240 37.94 -8.67 -12.21
N ALA A 241 38.64 -7.97 -13.10
CA ALA A 241 39.94 -8.45 -13.59
C ALA A 241 41.01 -8.21 -12.55
N PRO A 242 41.93 -9.19 -12.32
CA PRO A 242 43.10 -8.97 -11.49
C PRO A 242 44.04 -7.92 -12.12
N VAL A 243 44.83 -7.26 -11.30
CA VAL A 243 45.81 -6.27 -11.73
C VAL A 243 47.23 -6.82 -11.50
N ALA A 244 47.97 -7.04 -12.57
CA ALA A 244 49.38 -7.46 -12.51
C ALA A 244 50.28 -6.33 -12.03
N THR A 245 51.13 -6.58 -11.04
CA THR A 245 52.06 -5.56 -10.54
C THR A 245 53.13 -5.23 -11.60
N ALA A 246 53.09 -4.01 -12.09
CA ALA A 246 54.09 -3.47 -13.03
C ALA A 246 55.39 -3.06 -12.34
N GLY A 247 56.46 -2.96 -13.13
CA GLY A 247 57.77 -2.46 -12.66
C GLY A 247 58.60 -3.45 -11.82
N LEU A 248 58.21 -4.73 -11.81
CA LEU A 248 59.03 -5.77 -11.20
C LEU A 248 60.36 -5.91 -11.94
N SER A 249 61.44 -6.17 -11.20
CA SER A 249 62.79 -6.32 -11.77
C SER A 249 63.63 -7.32 -11.00
N GLY A 250 64.59 -7.92 -11.69
CA GLY A 250 65.61 -8.80 -11.10
C GLY A 250 66.97 -8.42 -11.54
N THR A 251 67.94 -8.55 -10.65
CA THR A 251 69.38 -8.32 -10.94
C THR A 251 70.19 -9.46 -10.36
N GLY A 252 71.14 -9.95 -11.15
CA GLY A 252 72.07 -11.02 -10.74
C GLY A 252 73.29 -11.07 -11.67
N ASP A 253 74.21 -11.99 -11.40
CA ASP A 253 75.43 -12.18 -12.18
C ASP A 253 75.19 -13.19 -13.32
N GLU A 254 75.95 -13.09 -14.43
CA GLU A 254 75.90 -14.10 -15.49
C GLU A 254 76.20 -15.49 -14.91
N ASP A 255 75.75 -16.54 -15.59
CA ASP A 255 75.85 -17.94 -15.16
C ASP A 255 75.15 -18.29 -13.81
N GLN A 256 74.40 -17.34 -13.21
CA GLN A 256 73.57 -17.54 -12.02
C GLN A 256 72.10 -17.26 -12.34
N SER A 257 71.25 -18.03 -11.69
CA SER A 257 69.80 -17.77 -11.84
C SER A 257 69.34 -16.59 -10.98
N ILE A 258 68.38 -15.79 -11.51
CA ILE A 258 67.82 -14.63 -10.89
C ILE A 258 66.33 -14.98 -10.52
N SER A 259 65.98 -14.78 -9.25
CA SER A 259 64.63 -15.04 -8.76
C SER A 259 63.90 -13.74 -8.59
N VAL A 260 62.69 -13.67 -9.13
CA VAL A 260 61.79 -12.52 -9.02
C VAL A 260 60.43 -13.01 -8.48
N LEU A 261 59.96 -12.36 -7.40
CA LEU A 261 58.62 -12.61 -6.87
C LEU A 261 57.59 -11.84 -7.70
N LEU A 262 56.75 -12.54 -8.43
CA LEU A 262 55.63 -11.98 -9.14
C LEU A 262 54.50 -11.63 -8.15
N SER A 263 53.74 -10.56 -8.44
CA SER A 263 52.63 -10.15 -7.63
C SER A 263 51.53 -9.53 -8.49
N GLY A 264 50.33 -9.56 -7.97
CA GLY A 264 49.11 -8.92 -8.47
C GLY A 264 48.12 -8.73 -7.34
N SER A 265 47.09 -8.02 -7.61
CA SER A 265 45.94 -7.85 -6.69
C SER A 265 44.64 -8.11 -7.44
N ASP A 266 43.69 -8.56 -6.70
CA ASP A 266 42.34 -8.81 -7.16
C ASP A 266 41.38 -8.16 -6.16
N VAL A 267 40.32 -7.47 -6.64
CA VAL A 267 39.40 -6.73 -5.77
C VAL A 267 38.41 -7.67 -5.11
N ASP A 268 38.05 -8.76 -5.80
CA ASP A 268 37.17 -9.81 -5.27
C ASP A 268 37.88 -10.71 -4.25
N GLY A 269 39.22 -10.64 -4.26
CA GLY A 269 40.06 -11.45 -3.35
C GLY A 269 40.29 -12.86 -3.84
N ASP A 270 40.20 -13.07 -5.15
CA ASP A 270 40.37 -14.36 -5.78
C ASP A 270 41.83 -14.90 -5.73
N VAL A 271 41.95 -16.21 -5.88
CA VAL A 271 43.24 -16.87 -5.85
C VAL A 271 43.95 -16.70 -7.18
N LEU A 272 45.01 -15.91 -7.17
CA LEU A 272 45.74 -15.56 -8.38
C LEU A 272 46.73 -16.66 -8.82
N THR A 273 46.80 -16.89 -10.11
CA THR A 273 47.74 -17.80 -10.78
C THR A 273 48.62 -17.03 -11.75
N TYR A 274 49.90 -17.47 -11.93
CA TYR A 274 50.89 -16.77 -12.71
C TYR A 274 51.41 -17.66 -13.85
N THR A 275 51.49 -17.11 -15.08
CA THR A 275 52.01 -17.80 -16.24
C THR A 275 52.88 -16.90 -17.09
N ILE A 276 53.83 -17.46 -17.88
CA ILE A 276 54.66 -16.72 -18.80
C ILE A 276 53.86 -16.45 -20.10
N THR A 277 53.80 -15.20 -20.52
CA THR A 277 53.18 -14.78 -21.79
C THR A 277 54.21 -14.45 -22.87
N SER A 278 55.39 -13.97 -22.46
CA SER A 278 56.53 -13.76 -23.37
C SER A 278 57.80 -14.16 -22.66
N SER A 279 58.54 -15.09 -23.25
CA SER A 279 59.83 -15.55 -22.72
C SER A 279 60.95 -14.49 -22.88
N ALA A 280 61.95 -14.56 -22.04
CA ALA A 280 63.14 -13.78 -22.18
C ALA A 280 63.92 -14.18 -23.47
N THR A 281 64.67 -13.23 -24.02
CA THR A 281 65.41 -13.42 -25.28
C THR A 281 66.77 -14.13 -25.06
N ASN A 282 67.42 -13.82 -23.95
CA ASN A 282 68.80 -14.27 -23.68
C ASN A 282 68.88 -15.22 -22.48
N GLY A 283 67.79 -15.97 -22.24
CA GLY A 283 67.74 -16.94 -21.15
C GLY A 283 66.44 -17.70 -21.14
N SER A 284 66.19 -18.48 -20.13
CA SER A 284 64.98 -19.20 -19.88
C SER A 284 64.33 -18.74 -18.60
N VAL A 285 62.94 -18.76 -18.55
CA VAL A 285 62.18 -18.41 -17.34
C VAL A 285 61.28 -19.60 -16.97
N GLU A 286 61.30 -19.96 -15.71
CA GLU A 286 60.37 -20.94 -15.12
C GLU A 286 59.58 -20.28 -13.99
N ILE A 287 58.26 -20.57 -13.86
CA ILE A 287 57.40 -20.10 -12.79
C ILE A 287 56.99 -21.28 -11.90
N SER A 288 57.11 -21.09 -10.61
CA SER A 288 56.61 -21.99 -9.58
C SER A 288 55.83 -21.20 -8.52
N GLY A 289 54.50 -21.33 -8.55
CA GLY A 289 53.63 -20.42 -7.79
C GLY A 289 53.78 -18.97 -8.23
N SER A 290 54.13 -18.09 -7.32
CA SER A 290 54.43 -16.67 -7.60
C SER A 290 55.93 -16.40 -7.83
N ASN A 291 56.82 -17.41 -7.82
CA ASN A 291 58.25 -17.20 -8.00
C ASN A 291 58.65 -17.49 -9.44
N ALA A 292 59.19 -16.51 -10.14
CA ALA A 292 59.83 -16.64 -11.44
C ALA A 292 61.35 -16.76 -11.28
N THR A 293 61.92 -17.81 -11.90
CA THR A 293 63.41 -18.04 -11.95
C THR A 293 63.89 -17.86 -13.37
N TYR A 294 64.67 -16.81 -13.62
CA TYR A 294 65.30 -16.57 -14.88
C TYR A 294 66.73 -17.16 -14.83
N THR A 295 67.13 -17.92 -15.84
CA THR A 295 68.47 -18.45 -16.03
C THR A 295 69.06 -17.87 -17.32
N PRO A 296 70.06 -16.99 -17.23
CA PRO A 296 70.71 -16.44 -18.42
C PRO A 296 71.38 -17.53 -19.30
N ASN A 297 71.49 -17.27 -20.59
CA ASN A 297 72.36 -18.07 -21.46
C ASN A 297 73.81 -17.92 -20.95
N ALA A 298 74.61 -18.95 -21.17
CA ALA A 298 76.04 -18.95 -20.73
C ALA A 298 76.76 -17.71 -21.23
N ASN A 299 77.52 -17.04 -20.31
CA ASN A 299 78.26 -15.81 -20.53
C ASN A 299 77.40 -14.63 -21.07
N TYR A 300 76.09 -14.64 -20.87
CA TYR A 300 75.30 -13.49 -21.23
C TYR A 300 75.23 -12.46 -20.11
N ASN A 301 75.65 -11.24 -20.42
CA ASN A 301 75.49 -10.07 -19.57
C ASN A 301 74.78 -8.94 -20.34
N GLY A 302 74.02 -8.11 -19.63
CA GLY A 302 73.13 -7.06 -20.23
C GLY A 302 71.75 -7.04 -19.69
N VAL A 303 70.89 -6.38 -20.43
CA VAL A 303 69.42 -6.27 -20.07
C VAL A 303 68.59 -7.28 -20.84
N ASP A 304 67.62 -7.87 -20.18
CA ASP A 304 66.61 -8.75 -20.77
C ASP A 304 65.26 -8.49 -20.13
N SER A 305 64.23 -9.15 -20.55
CA SER A 305 62.84 -9.05 -19.98
C SER A 305 62.01 -10.24 -20.35
N PHE A 306 61.02 -10.52 -19.53
CA PHE A 306 59.95 -11.43 -19.84
C PHE A 306 58.61 -10.84 -19.41
N SER A 307 57.48 -11.30 -19.98
CA SER A 307 56.14 -10.90 -19.55
C SER A 307 55.45 -12.08 -18.90
N PHE A 308 54.67 -11.76 -17.88
CA PHE A 308 53.81 -12.73 -17.19
C PHE A 308 52.35 -12.27 -17.21
N SER A 309 51.43 -13.20 -17.06
CA SER A 309 50.03 -12.98 -16.81
C SER A 309 49.72 -13.39 -15.39
N VAL A 310 48.83 -12.61 -14.76
CA VAL A 310 48.09 -12.98 -13.55
C VAL A 310 46.65 -13.25 -13.92
N SER A 311 46.05 -14.32 -13.40
CA SER A 311 44.66 -14.71 -13.68
C SER A 311 43.99 -15.18 -12.39
N ASP A 312 42.71 -14.78 -12.22
CA ASP A 312 41.76 -15.25 -11.23
C ASP A 312 41.11 -16.59 -11.59
N GLY A 313 41.28 -17.05 -12.84
CA GLY A 313 40.68 -18.24 -13.43
C GLY A 313 39.66 -17.93 -14.54
N GLU A 314 39.15 -16.71 -14.63
CA GLU A 314 38.22 -16.24 -15.64
C GLU A 314 38.84 -15.16 -16.55
N ILE A 315 39.43 -14.16 -15.93
CA ILE A 315 40.03 -12.99 -16.61
C ILE A 315 41.52 -12.93 -16.29
N SER A 316 42.27 -12.15 -17.02
CA SER A 316 43.69 -12.00 -16.77
C SER A 316 44.26 -10.63 -17.19
N ASP A 317 45.28 -10.19 -16.48
CA ASP A 317 46.10 -9.01 -16.81
C ASP A 317 47.57 -9.40 -16.98
N THR A 318 48.36 -8.54 -17.60
CA THR A 318 49.76 -8.83 -17.93
C THR A 318 50.69 -7.70 -17.53
N ALA A 319 51.88 -8.10 -17.07
CA ALA A 319 52.98 -7.14 -16.81
C ALA A 319 54.34 -7.68 -17.28
N THR A 320 55.33 -6.79 -17.35
CA THR A 320 56.68 -7.12 -17.79
C THR A 320 57.67 -7.00 -16.62
N VAL A 321 58.57 -7.98 -16.50
CA VAL A 321 59.68 -7.98 -15.56
C VAL A 321 60.94 -7.58 -16.30
N GLY A 322 61.63 -6.55 -15.82
CA GLY A 322 62.95 -6.14 -16.30
C GLY A 322 64.08 -6.95 -15.62
N LEU A 323 65.05 -7.36 -16.39
CA LEU A 323 66.19 -8.11 -15.90
C LEU A 323 67.51 -7.37 -16.21
N SER A 324 68.44 -7.40 -15.26
CA SER A 324 69.84 -6.88 -15.44
C SER A 324 70.83 -7.92 -15.01
N VAL A 325 71.64 -8.41 -15.96
CA VAL A 325 72.62 -9.42 -15.74
C VAL A 325 74.04 -8.75 -15.74
N ASN A 326 74.73 -8.85 -14.62
CA ASN A 326 76.10 -8.29 -14.46
C ASN A 326 77.11 -9.18 -15.11
N ALA A 327 78.15 -8.58 -15.71
CA ALA A 327 79.32 -9.32 -16.19
C ALA A 327 80.17 -9.82 -15.00
N VAL A 328 80.60 -11.06 -15.10
CA VAL A 328 81.54 -11.66 -14.16
C VAL A 328 82.81 -12.13 -14.99
N ASN A 329 83.95 -11.94 -14.45
CA ASN A 329 85.17 -12.32 -15.16
C ASN A 329 85.33 -13.84 -15.23
N ASP A 330 85.35 -14.37 -16.47
CA ASP A 330 85.55 -15.79 -16.73
C ASP A 330 87.03 -16.14 -16.84
N ALA A 331 87.38 -17.37 -16.52
CA ALA A 331 88.71 -17.86 -16.75
C ALA A 331 88.97 -18.03 -18.27
N PRO A 332 90.08 -17.60 -18.76
CA PRO A 332 90.48 -17.79 -20.17
C PRO A 332 90.47 -19.27 -20.53
N VAL A 333 89.88 -19.62 -21.65
CA VAL A 333 89.87 -21.00 -22.19
C VAL A 333 90.95 -21.10 -23.25
N LEU A 334 92.00 -21.92 -23.00
CA LEU A 334 93.00 -22.22 -23.98
C LEU A 334 92.45 -23.17 -25.05
N ALA A 335 92.47 -22.74 -26.29
CA ALA A 335 92.10 -23.61 -27.40
C ALA A 335 93.09 -24.82 -27.48
N SER A 336 92.54 -25.96 -27.87
CA SER A 336 93.40 -27.14 -28.05
C SER A 336 94.56 -26.88 -29.05
N VAL A 337 95.73 -27.05 -28.59
CA VAL A 337 96.91 -26.98 -29.47
C VAL A 337 97.20 -28.40 -29.97
N SER A 338 97.30 -28.56 -31.29
CA SER A 338 97.66 -29.83 -31.89
C SER A 338 99.13 -30.14 -31.62
N ASP A 339 99.39 -31.41 -31.42
CA ASP A 339 100.82 -31.85 -31.35
C ASP A 339 101.52 -31.44 -32.63
N VAL A 340 102.71 -30.85 -32.49
CA VAL A 340 103.54 -30.48 -33.59
C VAL A 340 104.69 -31.43 -33.54
N SER A 341 104.91 -32.17 -34.60
CA SER A 341 106.10 -32.96 -34.84
C SER A 341 106.89 -32.34 -35.98
N PHE A 342 108.17 -32.25 -35.84
CA PHE A 342 109.07 -31.88 -36.95
C PHE A 342 110.28 -32.80 -36.92
N ASP A 343 110.90 -33.04 -38.07
CA ASP A 343 112.09 -33.87 -38.21
C ASP A 343 113.32 -33.13 -37.76
N GLU A 344 114.29 -33.85 -37.25
CA GLU A 344 115.60 -33.27 -36.96
C GLU A 344 116.19 -32.72 -38.25
N ASP A 345 116.68 -31.60 -38.34
CA ASP A 345 117.16 -30.88 -39.51
C ASP A 345 116.11 -30.11 -40.31
N GLY A 346 114.78 -30.12 -39.83
CA GLY A 346 113.69 -29.31 -40.42
C GLY A 346 113.53 -27.95 -39.70
N SER A 347 113.45 -26.83 -40.45
CA SER A 347 113.20 -25.46 -39.97
C SER A 347 111.71 -25.05 -40.01
#